data_808101614e2e25484b774efaeee25164
#
_entry.id   808101614e2e25484b774efaeee25164
#
_cell.length_a   1.000
_cell.length_b   1.000
_cell.length_c   1.000
_cell.angle_alpha   90.00
_cell.angle_beta   90.00
_cell.angle_gamma   90.00
#
_symmetry.space_group_name_H-M   'P 1'
#
loop_
_entity.id
_entity.type
_entity.pdbx_description
1 polymer ?
#
loop_
_entity_poly.entity_id
_entity_poly.type
_entity_poly.pdbx_seq_one_letter_code
_entity_poly.pdbx_strand_id
1 'polypeptide(L)'
;QEGDYVVNIGSKGLPTNSFTRVEEENLHSVISEVEEGRMALALPVIGFDQQISSGAQGEIEREILERENVQPQDFRIKRMPECSVRGGLRKALASIINLSFETRPADEKSIAKFRFMLHKGSYATIVLREFMKPEDPISSGF
;
A
#
# COMPACT_ATOMS: atom_id res chain seq x y z
N GLN A 1 0.06 -14.37 -5.18
CA GLN A 1 -0.57 -15.13 -6.24
C GLN A 1 0.07 -14.76 -7.58
N GLU A 2 -0.14 -15.59 -8.59
CA GLU A 2 0.23 -15.26 -9.97
C GLU A 2 -0.46 -13.95 -10.39
N GLY A 3 0.30 -13.07 -11.05
CA GLY A 3 -0.18 -11.75 -11.48
C GLY A 3 0.06 -10.62 -10.50
N ASP A 4 0.36 -10.91 -9.24
CA ASP A 4 0.74 -9.92 -8.24
C ASP A 4 2.11 -9.29 -8.56
N TYR A 5 2.36 -8.15 -7.96
CA TYR A 5 3.68 -7.54 -7.96
C TYR A 5 4.34 -7.66 -6.58
N VAL A 6 5.65 -7.87 -6.58
CA VAL A 6 6.49 -7.83 -5.38
C VAL A 6 7.65 -6.87 -5.57
N VAL A 7 8.14 -6.31 -4.48
CA VAL A 7 9.29 -5.40 -4.45
C VAL A 7 10.39 -5.99 -3.58
N ASN A 8 11.63 -5.89 -4.03
CA ASN A 8 12.79 -6.27 -3.24
C ASN A 8 12.96 -5.34 -2.03
N ILE A 9 13.29 -5.93 -0.89
CA ILE A 9 13.58 -5.21 0.35
C ILE A 9 15.09 -5.13 0.51
N GLY A 10 15.62 -3.92 0.55
CA GLY A 10 17.04 -3.67 0.77
C GLY A 10 17.46 -3.88 2.22
N SER A 11 18.76 -3.81 2.48
CA SER A 11 19.39 -4.07 3.79
C SER A 11 18.86 -3.21 4.95
N LYS A 12 18.23 -2.08 4.65
CA LYS A 12 17.61 -1.19 5.66
C LYS A 12 16.11 -1.47 5.89
N GLY A 13 15.57 -2.57 5.36
CA GLY A 13 14.15 -2.90 5.44
C GLY A 13 13.23 -2.01 4.58
N LEU A 14 13.83 -1.21 3.69
CA LEU A 14 13.09 -0.33 2.77
C LEU A 14 12.93 -0.98 1.40
N PRO A 15 11.81 -0.74 0.70
CA PRO A 15 11.65 -1.19 -0.67
C PRO A 15 12.70 -0.54 -1.57
N THR A 16 13.21 -1.31 -2.51
CA THR A 16 14.06 -0.84 -3.60
C THR A 16 13.20 -0.35 -4.78
N ASN A 17 13.84 0.00 -5.88
CA ASN A 17 13.12 0.29 -7.15
C ASN A 17 13.01 -0.96 -8.04
N SER A 18 13.32 -2.14 -7.51
CA SER A 18 13.24 -3.40 -8.26
C SER A 18 11.95 -4.12 -7.93
N PHE A 19 11.07 -4.20 -8.92
CA PHE A 19 9.78 -4.89 -8.83
C PHE A 19 9.81 -6.11 -9.74
N THR A 20 9.17 -7.17 -9.29
CA THR A 20 9.02 -8.41 -10.03
C THR A 20 7.54 -8.75 -10.10
N ARG A 21 7.07 -9.17 -11.26
CA ARG A 21 5.75 -9.74 -11.42
C ARG A 21 5.81 -11.22 -11.04
N VAL A 22 4.81 -11.68 -10.32
CA VAL A 22 4.67 -13.09 -9.95
C VAL A 22 4.08 -13.85 -11.14
N GLU A 23 4.81 -14.83 -11.61
CA GLU A 23 4.45 -15.74 -12.69
C GLU A 23 4.55 -17.17 -12.16
N GLU A 24 3.91 -18.13 -12.82
CA GLU A 24 3.92 -19.54 -12.40
C GLU A 24 5.34 -20.06 -12.14
N GLU A 25 6.26 -19.68 -13.03
CA GLU A 25 7.67 -20.13 -13.00
C GLU A 25 8.43 -19.63 -11.77
N ASN A 26 8.12 -18.43 -11.26
CA ASN A 26 8.83 -17.82 -10.14
C ASN A 26 8.05 -17.86 -8.81
N LEU A 27 6.83 -18.36 -8.81
CA LEU A 27 5.92 -18.29 -7.66
C LEU A 27 6.53 -18.88 -6.38
N HIS A 28 7.11 -20.06 -6.45
CA HIS A 28 7.71 -20.73 -5.29
C HIS A 28 8.91 -19.94 -4.72
N SER A 29 9.76 -19.43 -5.60
CA SER A 29 10.89 -18.59 -5.21
C SER A 29 10.43 -17.31 -4.54
N VAL A 30 9.43 -16.63 -5.13
CA VAL A 30 8.88 -15.38 -4.58
C VAL A 30 8.23 -15.59 -3.22
N ILE A 31 7.49 -16.70 -3.01
CA ILE A 31 6.89 -17.02 -1.71
C ILE A 31 7.98 -17.11 -0.64
N SER A 32 9.05 -17.86 -0.90
CA SER A 32 10.18 -17.99 0.04
C SER A 32 10.85 -16.65 0.35
N GLU A 33 11.08 -15.81 -0.67
CA GLU A 33 11.66 -14.47 -0.50
C GLU A 33 10.75 -13.52 0.32
N VAL A 34 9.44 -13.65 0.17
CA VAL A 34 8.46 -12.87 0.96
C VAL A 34 8.42 -13.36 2.41
N GLU A 35 8.40 -14.68 2.64
CA GLU A 35 8.42 -15.27 3.99
C GLU A 35 9.69 -14.90 4.75
N GLU A 36 10.82 -14.84 4.06
CA GLU A 36 12.10 -14.42 4.64
C GLU A 36 12.27 -12.90 4.73
N GLY A 37 11.28 -12.12 4.28
CA GLY A 37 11.29 -10.66 4.36
C GLY A 37 12.23 -9.97 3.37
N ARG A 38 12.76 -10.68 2.37
CA ARG A 38 13.60 -10.11 1.30
C ARG A 38 12.78 -9.50 0.18
N MET A 39 11.52 -9.92 0.04
CA MET A 39 10.54 -9.30 -0.84
C MET A 39 9.27 -8.94 -0.06
N ALA A 40 8.47 -8.03 -0.60
CA ALA A 40 7.16 -7.69 -0.06
C ALA A 40 6.17 -7.47 -1.19
N LEU A 41 4.88 -7.76 -0.93
CA LEU A 41 3.79 -7.46 -1.84
C LEU A 41 3.78 -5.98 -2.19
N ALA A 42 3.59 -5.68 -3.46
CA ALA A 42 3.44 -4.33 -3.99
C ALA A 42 2.11 -4.19 -4.72
N LEU A 43 1.47 -3.04 -4.55
CA LEU A 43 0.22 -2.71 -5.21
C LEU A 43 0.44 -1.53 -6.17
N PRO A 44 -0.25 -1.50 -7.30
CA PRO A 44 -0.17 -0.37 -8.22
C PRO A 44 -0.88 0.86 -7.66
N VAL A 45 -0.25 2.00 -7.90
CA VAL A 45 -0.90 3.30 -7.86
C VAL A 45 -1.20 3.64 -9.32
N ILE A 46 -2.47 3.65 -9.66
CA ILE A 46 -2.90 3.82 -11.06
C ILE A 46 -2.46 5.18 -11.60
N GLY A 47 -2.03 5.18 -12.84
CA GLY A 47 -1.65 6.34 -13.62
C GLY A 47 -1.56 5.95 -15.09
N PHE A 48 -1.24 6.91 -15.96
CA PHE A 48 -1.30 6.70 -17.40
C PHE A 48 -0.26 5.70 -17.96
N ASP A 49 0.78 5.37 -17.20
CA ASP A 49 1.90 4.51 -17.61
C ASP A 49 2.00 3.22 -16.77
N GLN A 50 1.11 3.07 -15.77
CA GLN A 50 1.07 1.89 -14.92
C GLN A 50 0.23 0.78 -15.56
N GLN A 51 0.82 -0.38 -15.69
CA GLN A 51 0.09 -1.57 -16.13
C GLN A 51 -0.80 -2.10 -15.00
N ILE A 52 -2.02 -2.47 -15.37
CA ILE A 52 -2.95 -3.17 -14.46
C ILE A 52 -2.39 -4.58 -14.20
N SER A 53 -2.55 -5.05 -12.99
CA SER A 53 -2.18 -6.39 -12.58
C SER A 53 -2.97 -7.45 -13.36
N SER A 54 -2.55 -8.70 -13.30
CA SER A 54 -3.35 -9.83 -13.81
C SER A 54 -3.93 -10.65 -12.65
N GLY A 55 -4.72 -11.66 -12.99
CA GLY A 55 -5.39 -12.49 -12.00
C GLY A 55 -6.36 -11.71 -11.12
N ALA A 56 -6.57 -12.19 -9.90
CA ALA A 56 -7.54 -11.63 -8.96
C ALA A 56 -7.29 -10.16 -8.63
N GLN A 57 -6.03 -9.76 -8.45
CA GLN A 57 -5.69 -8.35 -8.20
C GLN A 57 -6.10 -7.46 -9.37
N GLY A 58 -5.82 -7.88 -10.60
CA GLY A 58 -6.20 -7.13 -11.80
C GLY A 58 -7.71 -7.04 -12.01
N GLU A 59 -8.49 -8.01 -11.57
CA GLU A 59 -9.95 -7.95 -11.57
C GLU A 59 -10.45 -6.87 -10.61
N ILE A 60 -9.92 -6.83 -9.39
CA ILE A 60 -10.24 -5.80 -8.40
C ILE A 60 -9.88 -4.40 -8.93
N GLU A 61 -8.72 -4.24 -9.53
CA GLU A 61 -8.28 -2.96 -10.09
C GLU A 61 -9.23 -2.47 -11.19
N ARG A 62 -9.63 -3.36 -12.10
CA ARG A 62 -10.59 -3.04 -13.18
C ARG A 62 -11.96 -2.68 -12.62
N GLU A 63 -12.48 -3.45 -11.67
CA GLU A 63 -13.76 -3.17 -11.01
C GLU A 63 -13.75 -1.78 -10.35
N ILE A 64 -12.68 -1.42 -9.66
CA ILE A 64 -12.55 -0.10 -9.02
C ILE A 64 -12.54 1.00 -10.09
N LEU A 65 -11.76 0.85 -11.16
CA LEU A 65 -11.70 1.84 -12.24
C LEU A 65 -13.05 2.03 -12.94
N GLU A 66 -13.77 0.95 -13.18
CA GLU A 66 -15.12 1.00 -13.76
C GLU A 66 -16.11 1.68 -12.82
N ARG A 67 -16.11 1.33 -11.54
CA ARG A 67 -16.99 1.94 -10.53
C ARG A 67 -16.75 3.44 -10.38
N GLU A 68 -15.50 3.87 -10.40
CA GLU A 68 -15.12 5.30 -10.33
C GLU A 68 -15.25 6.02 -11.68
N ASN A 69 -15.59 5.29 -12.75
CA ASN A 69 -15.65 5.79 -14.12
C ASN A 69 -14.39 6.54 -14.56
N VAL A 70 -13.22 5.95 -14.26
CA VAL A 70 -11.90 6.50 -14.55
C VAL A 70 -11.10 5.51 -15.37
N GLN A 71 -10.32 6.00 -16.33
CA GLN A 71 -9.39 5.20 -17.12
C GLN A 71 -7.94 5.64 -16.87
N PRO A 72 -6.95 4.74 -17.02
CA PRO A 72 -5.54 5.10 -16.86
C PRO A 72 -5.12 6.33 -17.69
N GLN A 73 -5.68 6.49 -18.89
CA GLN A 73 -5.40 7.62 -19.79
C GLN A 73 -5.86 8.97 -19.24
N ASP A 74 -6.86 9.00 -18.33
CA ASP A 74 -7.37 10.21 -17.71
C ASP A 74 -6.34 10.88 -16.80
N PHE A 75 -5.38 10.10 -16.31
CA PHE A 75 -4.23 10.61 -15.54
C PHE A 75 -3.18 11.33 -16.39
N ARG A 76 -3.35 11.38 -17.72
CA ARG A 76 -2.50 12.15 -18.63
C ARG A 76 -3.18 13.47 -18.99
N ILE A 77 -2.83 14.53 -18.29
CA ILE A 77 -3.42 15.86 -18.48
C ILE A 77 -2.65 16.63 -19.56
N LYS A 78 -3.14 16.58 -20.79
CA LYS A 78 -2.45 17.18 -21.95
C LYS A 78 -2.22 18.69 -21.81
N ARG A 79 -3.14 19.43 -21.15
CA ARG A 79 -3.04 20.89 -20.97
C ARG A 79 -2.13 21.30 -19.80
N MET A 80 -1.85 20.38 -18.86
CA MET A 80 -0.99 20.57 -17.71
C MET A 80 -0.16 19.29 -17.50
N PRO A 81 0.85 19.04 -18.33
CA PRO A 81 1.64 17.80 -18.27
C PRO A 81 2.30 17.56 -16.92
N GLU A 82 2.64 18.63 -16.19
CA GLU A 82 3.21 18.60 -14.84
C GLU A 82 2.25 18.03 -13.78
N CYS A 83 0.95 18.08 -14.04
CA CYS A 83 -0.07 17.48 -13.18
C CYS A 83 -0.39 16.03 -13.57
N SER A 84 0.21 15.52 -14.63
CA SER A 84 -0.02 14.13 -15.07
C SER A 84 0.63 13.14 -14.11
N VAL A 85 -0.08 12.05 -13.83
CA VAL A 85 0.38 11.01 -12.89
C VAL A 85 0.71 9.75 -13.68
N ARG A 86 1.99 9.39 -13.71
CA ARG A 86 2.46 8.18 -14.41
C ARG A 86 1.98 6.88 -13.77
N GLY A 87 1.70 6.94 -12.46
CA GLY A 87 1.49 5.75 -11.65
C GLY A 87 2.80 5.13 -11.19
N GLY A 88 2.70 3.94 -10.61
CA GLY A 88 3.85 3.19 -10.11
C GLY A 88 3.44 2.10 -9.16
N LEU A 89 4.40 1.42 -8.56
CA LEU A 89 4.18 0.36 -7.58
C LEU A 89 4.61 0.83 -6.20
N ARG A 90 3.84 0.45 -5.17
CA ARG A 90 4.15 0.73 -3.78
C ARG A 90 4.02 -0.53 -2.93
N LYS A 91 4.87 -0.66 -1.93
CA LYS A 91 4.76 -1.72 -0.91
C LYS A 91 3.37 -1.68 -0.29
N ALA A 92 2.67 -2.83 -0.30
CA ALA A 92 1.28 -2.95 0.16
C ALA A 92 1.13 -2.74 1.67
N LEU A 93 2.12 -3.18 2.46
CA LEU A 93 2.08 -3.15 3.92
C LEU A 93 3.20 -2.27 4.49
N ALA A 94 2.85 -1.40 5.43
CA ALA A 94 3.83 -0.64 6.20
C ALA A 94 4.27 -1.42 7.44
N SER A 95 5.57 -1.51 7.67
CA SER A 95 6.11 -2.10 8.89
C SER A 95 6.01 -1.10 10.04
N ILE A 96 5.42 -1.51 11.15
CA ILE A 96 5.38 -0.73 12.39
C ILE A 96 6.53 -1.20 13.28
N ILE A 97 7.42 -0.30 13.66
CA ILE A 97 8.64 -0.60 14.40
C ILE A 97 8.47 -0.12 15.85
N ASN A 98 8.87 -0.95 16.81
CA ASN A 98 8.86 -0.65 18.24
C ASN A 98 7.48 -0.16 18.73
N LEU A 99 6.41 -0.83 18.30
CA LEU A 99 5.05 -0.51 18.75
C LEU A 99 4.91 -0.80 20.25
N SER A 100 4.50 0.22 20.99
CA SER A 100 4.01 0.09 22.36
C SER A 100 2.76 0.94 22.54
N PHE A 101 1.87 0.53 23.40
CA PHE A 101 0.71 1.31 23.78
C PHE A 101 0.43 1.22 25.28
N GLU A 102 -0.12 2.29 25.82
CA GLU A 102 -0.54 2.41 27.22
C GLU A 102 -1.97 2.95 27.24
N THR A 103 -2.80 2.43 28.12
CA THR A 103 -4.14 2.95 28.35
C THR A 103 -4.25 3.49 29.75
N ARG A 104 -4.96 4.60 29.93
CA ARG A 104 -5.28 5.16 31.25
C ARG A 104 -6.72 5.66 31.29
N PRO A 105 -7.42 5.46 32.41
CA PRO A 105 -8.73 6.07 32.61
C PRO A 105 -8.61 7.61 32.61
N ALA A 106 -9.61 8.27 32.05
CA ALA A 106 -9.74 9.73 32.12
C ALA A 106 -11.24 10.08 32.16
N ASP A 107 -11.74 10.39 33.30
CA ASP A 107 -13.16 10.67 33.59
C ASP A 107 -14.09 9.59 32.98
N GLU A 108 -14.99 9.97 32.09
CA GLU A 108 -15.90 9.06 31.38
C GLU A 108 -15.29 8.32 30.18
N LYS A 109 -14.03 8.56 29.88
CA LYS A 109 -13.32 8.03 28.71
C LYS A 109 -12.03 7.33 29.12
N SER A 110 -11.42 6.66 28.16
CA SER A 110 -10.06 6.13 28.29
C SER A 110 -9.17 6.80 27.25
N ILE A 111 -7.95 7.11 27.68
CA ILE A 111 -6.93 7.63 26.77
C ILE A 111 -5.98 6.50 26.41
N ALA A 112 -5.80 6.25 25.13
CA ALA A 112 -4.79 5.35 24.61
C ALA A 112 -3.62 6.15 24.04
N LYS A 113 -2.40 5.86 24.50
CA LYS A 113 -1.17 6.46 24.03
C LYS A 113 -0.39 5.44 23.24
N PHE A 114 -0.17 5.70 21.96
CA PHE A 114 0.64 4.86 21.09
C PHE A 114 2.03 5.49 20.91
N ARG A 115 3.04 4.64 20.86
CA ARG A 115 4.40 4.99 20.48
C ARG A 115 4.89 3.97 19.46
N PHE A 116 5.33 4.43 18.32
CA PHE A 116 5.85 3.59 17.24
C PHE A 116 6.74 4.41 16.30
N MET A 117 7.50 3.71 15.47
CA MET A 117 8.25 4.30 14.37
C MET A 117 7.75 3.74 13.03
N LEU A 118 7.76 4.60 12.02
CA LEU A 118 7.41 4.26 10.64
C LEU A 118 8.54 4.67 9.72
N HIS A 119 8.71 3.92 8.65
CA HIS A 119 9.59 4.35 7.57
C HIS A 119 9.03 5.58 6.85
N LYS A 120 9.94 6.38 6.26
CA LYS A 120 9.57 7.53 5.43
C LYS A 120 8.60 7.11 4.33
N GLY A 121 7.53 7.87 4.15
CA GLY A 121 6.47 7.57 3.19
C GLY A 121 5.29 6.76 3.74
N SER A 122 5.37 6.31 5.01
CA SER A 122 4.21 5.73 5.72
C SER A 122 3.53 6.81 6.57
N TYR A 123 2.21 6.67 6.76
CA TYR A 123 1.39 7.68 7.42
C TYR A 123 0.88 7.17 8.78
N ALA A 124 1.19 7.89 9.85
CA ALA A 124 0.76 7.55 11.20
C ALA A 124 -0.78 7.57 11.35
N THR A 125 -1.46 8.46 10.64
CA THR A 125 -2.93 8.52 10.59
C THR A 125 -3.54 7.22 10.06
N ILE A 126 -2.95 6.61 9.03
CA ILE A 126 -3.41 5.31 8.50
C ILE A 126 -3.23 4.21 9.55
N VAL A 127 -2.09 4.20 10.26
CA VAL A 127 -1.86 3.23 11.35
C VAL A 127 -2.90 3.40 12.45
N LEU A 128 -3.15 4.63 12.89
CA LEU A 128 -4.16 4.91 13.92
C LEU A 128 -5.56 4.53 13.47
N ARG A 129 -5.91 4.79 12.21
CA ARG A 129 -7.18 4.36 11.63
C ARG A 129 -7.37 2.85 11.69
N GLU A 130 -6.31 2.06 11.44
CA GLU A 130 -6.36 0.61 11.54
C GLU A 130 -6.58 0.12 12.99
N PHE A 131 -6.10 0.85 13.99
CA PHE A 131 -6.40 0.55 15.40
C PHE A 131 -7.82 0.98 15.81
N MET A 132 -8.25 2.15 15.37
CA MET A 132 -9.53 2.73 15.77
C MET A 132 -10.72 2.15 15.01
N LYS A 133 -10.50 1.67 13.78
CA LYS A 133 -11.52 1.08 12.89
C LYS A 133 -12.83 1.90 12.84
N PRO A 134 -12.77 3.21 12.57
CA PRO A 134 -13.98 4.03 12.52
C PRO A 134 -14.88 3.58 11.36
N GLU A 135 -16.20 3.60 11.60
CA GLU A 135 -17.20 3.26 10.55
C GLU A 135 -17.11 4.23 9.36
N ASP A 136 -16.96 5.51 9.65
CA ASP A 136 -16.70 6.55 8.65
C ASP A 136 -15.37 7.26 8.96
N PRO A 137 -14.30 6.96 8.22
CA PRO A 137 -13.01 7.58 8.42
C PRO A 137 -13.01 9.09 8.23
N ILE A 138 -13.79 9.61 7.24
CA ILE A 138 -13.81 11.04 6.91
C ILE A 138 -14.44 11.84 8.05
N SER A 139 -15.60 11.42 8.53
CA SER A 139 -16.28 12.10 9.65
C SER A 139 -15.52 11.95 10.97
N SER A 140 -14.66 10.95 11.08
CA SER A 140 -13.79 10.70 12.24
C SER A 140 -12.47 11.46 12.16
N GLY A 141 -12.21 12.24 11.10
CA GLY A 141 -11.03 13.09 10.96
C GLY A 141 -9.79 12.39 10.39
N PHE A 142 -9.99 11.31 9.61
CA PHE A 142 -8.91 10.59 8.92
C PHE A 142 -8.91 10.83 7.41
#